data_4421fffa450725f27ce5d18ab4b12067
#
_entry.id   4421fffa450725f27ce5d18ab4b12067
#
_cell.length_a   1.000
_cell.length_b   1.000
_cell.length_c   1.000
_cell.angle_alpha   90.00
_cell.angle_beta   90.00
_cell.angle_gamma   90.00
#
_symmetry.space_group_name_H-M   'P 1'
#
loop_
_entity.id
_entity.type
_entity.pdbx_description
1 polymer ?
#
loop_
_entity_poly.entity_id
_entity_poly.type
_entity_poly.pdbx_seq_one_letter_code
_entity_poly.pdbx_strand_id
1 'polypeptide(L)'
;MKINHLGIATKSIDDALKFWADALGLENVHTEIVEDQKVRVAMLPIGESRIELLEPTSEDSPISKFLEKRGGGIHHIAVEVDDIEASLARLKDQGMRLIDETPRIGAEGCLVAFVHPSSANGVLLELVQTFE
;
A
#
# COMPACT_ATOMS: atom_id res chain seq x y z
N MET A 1 -16.07 5.66 -3.11
CA MET A 1 -14.95 4.73 -2.89
C MET A 1 -14.21 4.55 -4.20
N LYS A 2 -12.90 4.52 -4.18
CA LYS A 2 -12.10 4.32 -5.39
C LYS A 2 -10.80 3.60 -5.03
N ILE A 3 -10.12 3.06 -6.03
CA ILE A 3 -8.78 2.51 -5.83
C ILE A 3 -7.82 3.69 -5.65
N ASN A 4 -7.18 3.77 -4.48
CA ASN A 4 -6.18 4.79 -4.20
C ASN A 4 -4.86 4.42 -4.89
N HIS A 5 -4.40 3.18 -4.67
CA HIS A 5 -3.16 2.71 -5.30
C HIS A 5 -3.07 1.19 -5.33
N LEU A 6 -2.15 0.72 -6.15
CA LEU A 6 -1.66 -0.66 -6.15
C LEU A 6 -0.25 -0.64 -5.60
N GLY A 7 -0.01 -1.39 -4.53
CA GLY A 7 1.32 -1.49 -3.94
C GLY A 7 2.10 -2.62 -4.57
N ILE A 8 3.26 -2.31 -5.11
CA ILE A 8 4.12 -3.28 -5.80
C ILE A 8 5.45 -3.37 -5.09
N ALA A 9 5.78 -4.56 -4.60
CA ALA A 9 7.03 -4.80 -3.89
C ALA A 9 8.18 -4.98 -4.88
N THR A 10 9.30 -4.34 -4.60
CA THR A 10 10.51 -4.44 -5.40
C THR A 10 11.75 -4.44 -4.50
N LYS A 11 12.81 -5.09 -4.95
CA LYS A 11 14.09 -5.06 -4.26
C LYS A 11 14.77 -3.70 -4.41
N SER A 12 14.48 -2.99 -5.51
CA SER A 12 15.11 -1.71 -5.82
C SER A 12 14.12 -0.82 -6.56
N ILE A 13 13.77 0.31 -5.96
CA ILE A 13 12.94 1.32 -6.62
C ILE A 13 13.65 1.85 -7.86
N ASP A 14 14.97 2.10 -7.76
CA ASP A 14 15.74 2.62 -8.90
C ASP A 14 15.66 1.67 -10.11
N ASP A 15 15.77 0.37 -9.87
CA ASP A 15 15.65 -0.61 -10.95
C ASP A 15 14.22 -0.69 -11.49
N ALA A 16 13.23 -0.65 -10.60
CA ALA A 16 11.83 -0.70 -11.02
C ALA A 16 11.43 0.50 -11.86
N LEU A 17 11.98 1.67 -11.57
CA LEU A 17 11.70 2.89 -12.32
C LEU A 17 12.16 2.82 -13.78
N LYS A 18 13.12 1.95 -14.09
CA LYS A 18 13.52 1.74 -15.48
C LYS A 18 12.37 1.24 -16.33
N PHE A 19 11.51 0.42 -15.76
CA PHE A 19 10.29 -0.02 -16.44
C PHE A 19 9.16 1.00 -16.29
N TRP A 20 8.78 1.30 -15.05
CA TRP A 20 7.57 2.08 -14.79
C TRP A 20 7.67 3.54 -15.24
N ALA A 21 8.81 4.16 -15.06
CA ALA A 21 9.01 5.55 -15.46
C ALA A 21 9.64 5.65 -16.83
N ASP A 22 10.79 5.04 -17.05
CA ASP A 22 11.55 5.24 -18.28
C ASP A 22 10.90 4.56 -19.48
N ALA A 23 10.51 3.31 -19.37
CA ALA A 23 9.94 2.57 -20.49
C ALA A 23 8.45 2.82 -20.65
N LEU A 24 7.67 2.76 -19.56
CA LEU A 24 6.22 2.94 -19.62
C LEU A 24 5.80 4.41 -19.67
N GLY A 25 6.58 5.31 -19.08
CA GLY A 25 6.33 6.74 -19.15
C GLY A 25 5.61 7.34 -17.96
N LEU A 26 5.48 6.61 -16.84
CA LEU A 26 4.88 7.18 -15.64
C LEU A 26 5.87 8.11 -14.96
N GLU A 27 5.37 9.17 -14.35
CA GLU A 27 6.20 10.11 -13.62
C GLU A 27 6.28 9.75 -12.14
N ASN A 28 7.50 9.69 -11.59
CA ASN A 28 7.68 9.52 -10.16
C ASN A 28 7.59 10.90 -9.49
N VAL A 29 6.44 11.20 -8.89
CA VAL A 29 6.18 12.54 -8.35
C VAL A 29 6.57 12.69 -6.88
N HIS A 30 6.76 11.59 -6.15
CA HIS A 30 7.06 11.65 -4.73
C HIS A 30 7.69 10.36 -4.25
N THR A 31 8.70 10.49 -3.40
CA THR A 31 9.33 9.34 -2.75
C THR A 31 9.50 9.69 -1.27
N GLU A 32 9.12 8.78 -0.38
CA GLU A 32 9.29 8.97 1.05
C GLU A 32 9.54 7.65 1.76
N ILE A 33 10.04 7.75 3.00
CA ILE A 33 10.21 6.60 3.88
C ILE A 33 9.09 6.62 4.91
N VAL A 34 8.34 5.52 5.01
CA VAL A 34 7.32 5.32 6.04
C VAL A 34 7.95 4.42 7.11
N GLU A 35 8.46 5.04 8.16
CA GLU A 35 9.27 4.34 9.16
C GLU A 35 8.54 3.24 9.91
N ASP A 36 7.27 3.47 10.27
CA ASP A 36 6.45 2.46 10.96
C ASP A 36 6.33 1.17 10.15
N GLN A 37 6.30 1.29 8.83
CA GLN A 37 6.15 0.15 7.93
C GLN A 37 7.49 -0.34 7.40
N LYS A 38 8.58 0.36 7.73
CA LYS A 38 9.95 0.02 7.31
C LYS A 38 10.04 -0.11 5.79
N VAL A 39 9.48 0.86 5.10
CA VAL A 39 9.37 0.86 3.64
C VAL A 39 9.69 2.23 3.06
N ARG A 40 10.37 2.21 1.92
CA ARG A 40 10.55 3.38 1.06
C ARG A 40 9.53 3.26 -0.05
N VAL A 41 8.80 4.34 -0.32
CA VAL A 41 7.69 4.33 -1.27
C VAL A 41 7.95 5.34 -2.37
N ALA A 42 7.81 4.91 -3.62
CA ALA A 42 7.81 5.82 -4.77
C ALA A 42 6.41 5.84 -5.37
N MET A 43 5.88 7.04 -5.60
CA MET A 43 4.50 7.24 -6.04
C MET A 43 4.44 7.70 -7.50
N LEU A 44 3.78 6.90 -8.33
CA LEU A 44 3.66 7.16 -9.76
C LEU A 44 2.17 7.27 -10.11
N PRO A 45 1.64 8.50 -10.32
CA PRO A 45 0.23 8.66 -10.67
C PRO A 45 -0.13 7.97 -11.98
N ILE A 46 -1.32 7.39 -12.01
CA ILE A 46 -1.91 6.78 -13.20
C ILE A 46 -3.42 7.06 -13.15
N GLY A 47 -3.85 8.11 -13.87
CA GLY A 47 -5.22 8.62 -13.75
C GLY A 47 -5.48 9.13 -12.35
N GLU A 48 -6.58 8.69 -11.74
CA GLU A 48 -6.94 9.06 -10.37
C GLU A 48 -6.32 8.16 -9.32
N SER A 49 -5.61 7.11 -9.74
CA SER A 49 -4.96 6.15 -8.86
C SER A 49 -3.44 6.30 -8.95
N ARG A 50 -2.71 5.43 -8.27
CA ARG A 50 -1.25 5.43 -8.32
C ARG A 50 -0.72 4.00 -8.34
N ILE A 51 0.44 3.85 -8.95
CA ILE A 51 1.31 2.72 -8.68
C ILE A 51 2.25 3.17 -7.57
N GLU A 52 2.37 2.40 -6.51
CA GLU A 52 3.33 2.68 -5.44
C GLU A 52 4.35 1.55 -5.40
N LEU A 53 5.62 1.90 -5.65
CA LEU A 53 6.72 0.95 -5.57
C LEU A 53 7.22 0.92 -4.13
N LEU A 54 7.34 -0.29 -3.57
CA LEU A 54 7.67 -0.49 -2.17
C LEU A 54 9.01 -1.23 -2.06
N GLU A 55 9.99 -0.55 -1.45
CA GLU A 55 11.32 -1.11 -1.22
C GLU A 55 11.56 -1.20 0.28
N PRO A 56 11.97 -2.36 0.83
CA PRO A 56 12.16 -2.49 2.27
C PRO A 56 13.37 -1.67 2.72
N THR A 57 13.27 -1.05 3.92
CA THR A 57 14.39 -0.32 4.51
C THR A 57 15.19 -1.19 5.49
N SER A 58 14.70 -2.38 5.82
CA SER A 58 15.38 -3.31 6.72
C SER A 58 14.93 -4.74 6.46
N GLU A 59 15.71 -5.70 6.96
CA GLU A 59 15.40 -7.12 6.78
C GLU A 59 14.11 -7.56 7.47
N ASP A 60 13.71 -6.88 8.53
CA ASP A 60 12.49 -7.20 9.25
C ASP A 60 11.26 -6.47 8.72
N SER A 61 11.37 -5.78 7.60
CA SER A 61 10.23 -5.18 6.92
C SER A 61 9.28 -6.27 6.41
N PRO A 62 7.96 -6.05 6.47
CA PRO A 62 7.00 -6.97 5.85
C PRO A 62 7.26 -7.15 4.34
N ILE A 63 7.79 -6.13 3.68
CA ILE A 63 8.14 -6.21 2.26
C ILE A 63 9.31 -7.15 2.03
N SER A 64 10.31 -7.18 2.93
CA SER A 64 11.42 -8.13 2.83
C SER A 64 10.91 -9.57 2.85
N LYS A 65 9.98 -9.87 3.74
CA LYS A 65 9.38 -11.21 3.83
C LYS A 65 8.60 -11.57 2.58
N PHE A 66 7.86 -10.61 2.04
CA PHE A 66 7.12 -10.81 0.80
C PHE A 66 8.07 -11.10 -0.37
N LEU A 67 9.17 -10.35 -0.47
CA LEU A 67 10.15 -10.54 -1.52
C LEU A 67 10.83 -11.91 -1.44
N GLU A 68 11.12 -12.38 -0.24
CA GLU A 68 11.70 -13.72 -0.04
C GLU A 68 10.77 -14.83 -0.54
N LYS A 69 9.47 -14.66 -0.30
CA LYS A 69 8.48 -15.68 -0.67
C LYS A 69 8.06 -15.60 -2.12
N ARG A 70 7.92 -14.39 -2.66
CA ARG A 70 7.32 -14.16 -3.99
C ARG A 70 8.22 -13.49 -5.00
N GLY A 71 9.36 -12.96 -4.58
CA GLY A 71 10.31 -12.31 -5.49
C GLY A 71 9.94 -10.93 -5.96
N GLY A 72 8.76 -10.45 -5.62
CA GLY A 72 8.24 -9.15 -6.05
C GLY A 72 6.83 -9.26 -6.62
N GLY A 73 6.30 -8.13 -7.09
CA GLY A 73 4.97 -8.06 -7.68
C GLY A 73 3.96 -7.37 -6.77
N ILE A 74 2.68 -7.52 -7.06
CA ILE A 74 1.61 -6.85 -6.32
C ILE A 74 1.58 -7.34 -4.87
N HIS A 75 1.73 -6.39 -3.94
CA HIS A 75 1.70 -6.67 -2.51
C HIS A 75 0.31 -6.41 -1.91
N HIS A 76 -0.33 -5.32 -2.31
CA HIS A 76 -1.65 -4.98 -1.79
C HIS A 76 -2.41 -4.07 -2.73
N ILE A 77 -3.72 -3.98 -2.49
CA ILE A 77 -4.62 -3.05 -3.14
C ILE A 77 -5.11 -2.08 -2.07
N ALA A 78 -5.03 -0.79 -2.33
CA ALA A 78 -5.50 0.24 -1.40
C ALA A 78 -6.75 0.91 -1.95
N VAL A 79 -7.79 0.96 -1.13
CA VAL A 79 -9.08 1.54 -1.47
C VAL A 79 -9.29 2.79 -0.61
N GLU A 80 -9.61 3.90 -1.27
CA GLU A 80 -9.88 5.14 -0.57
C GLU A 80 -11.33 5.15 -0.07
N VAL A 81 -11.50 5.48 1.21
CA VAL A 81 -12.81 5.55 1.86
C VAL A 81 -12.99 6.95 2.47
N ASP A 82 -14.25 7.36 2.64
CA ASP A 82 -14.56 8.68 3.21
C ASP A 82 -14.32 8.73 4.72
N ASP A 83 -14.61 7.63 5.41
CA ASP A 83 -14.50 7.54 6.87
C ASP A 83 -13.96 6.15 7.24
N ILE A 84 -12.65 6.10 7.49
CA ILE A 84 -11.96 4.82 7.73
C ILE A 84 -12.43 4.16 9.03
N GLU A 85 -12.73 4.95 10.07
CA GLU A 85 -13.20 4.37 11.33
C GLU A 85 -14.57 3.72 11.18
N ALA A 86 -15.46 4.35 10.42
CA ALA A 86 -16.78 3.79 10.11
C ALA A 86 -16.65 2.51 9.28
N SER A 87 -15.72 2.51 8.31
CA SER A 87 -15.45 1.34 7.47
C SER A 87 -14.94 0.16 8.30
N LEU A 88 -13.99 0.43 9.22
CA LEU A 88 -13.46 -0.61 10.10
C LEU A 88 -14.53 -1.17 11.03
N ALA A 89 -15.37 -0.31 11.60
CA ALA A 89 -16.47 -0.73 12.45
C ALA A 89 -17.44 -1.66 11.70
N ARG A 90 -17.79 -1.29 10.47
CA ARG A 90 -18.68 -2.10 9.65
C ARG A 90 -18.07 -3.47 9.32
N LEU A 91 -16.78 -3.52 8.96
CA LEU A 91 -16.10 -4.77 8.68
C LEU A 91 -16.07 -5.67 9.92
N LYS A 92 -15.78 -5.09 11.08
CA LYS A 92 -15.75 -5.81 12.35
C LYS A 92 -17.13 -6.38 12.68
N ASP A 93 -18.18 -5.59 12.52
CA ASP A 93 -19.56 -6.04 12.76
C ASP A 93 -19.96 -7.18 11.83
N GLN A 94 -19.41 -7.24 10.64
CA GLN A 94 -19.66 -8.33 9.69
C GLN A 94 -18.77 -9.55 9.93
N GLY A 95 -17.96 -9.53 10.98
CA GLY A 95 -17.10 -10.66 11.34
C GLY A 95 -15.82 -10.76 10.52
N MET A 96 -15.43 -9.70 9.83
CA MET A 96 -14.21 -9.72 9.02
C MET A 96 -12.97 -9.60 9.91
N ARG A 97 -11.90 -10.27 9.50
CA ARG A 97 -10.64 -10.26 10.22
C ARG A 97 -9.81 -9.04 9.80
N LEU A 98 -9.51 -8.19 10.78
CA LEU A 98 -8.72 -6.98 10.54
C LEU A 98 -7.30 -7.20 11.05
N ILE A 99 -6.32 -6.68 10.31
CA ILE A 99 -4.95 -6.61 10.80
C ILE A 99 -4.84 -5.42 11.73
N ASP A 100 -5.41 -4.28 11.34
CA ASP A 100 -5.46 -3.07 12.16
C ASP A 100 -6.89 -2.78 12.55
N GLU A 101 -7.18 -2.78 13.84
CA GLU A 101 -8.51 -2.42 14.34
C GLU A 101 -8.68 -0.91 14.47
N THR A 102 -7.57 -0.17 14.54
CA THR A 102 -7.55 1.28 14.56
C THR A 102 -6.63 1.80 13.46
N PRO A 103 -6.95 2.95 12.85
CA PRO A 103 -6.10 3.50 11.78
C PRO A 103 -4.73 3.93 12.28
N ARG A 104 -3.75 3.87 11.38
CA ARG A 104 -2.38 4.36 11.58
C ARG A 104 -2.07 5.44 10.57
N ILE A 105 -1.01 6.21 10.82
CA ILE A 105 -0.53 7.20 9.84
C ILE A 105 0.34 6.47 8.81
N GLY A 106 0.01 6.64 7.55
CA GLY A 106 0.76 6.10 6.41
C GLY A 106 1.45 7.20 5.62
N ALA A 107 1.78 6.87 4.37
CA ALA A 107 2.42 7.82 3.46
C ALA A 107 1.57 9.08 3.29
N GLU A 108 2.23 10.22 3.14
CA GLU A 108 1.60 11.53 2.96
C GLU A 108 0.64 11.94 4.09
N GLY A 109 0.80 11.36 5.27
CA GLY A 109 -0.04 11.69 6.42
C GLY A 109 -1.46 11.14 6.35
N CYS A 110 -1.76 10.25 5.41
CA CYS A 110 -3.07 9.61 5.32
C CYS A 110 -3.30 8.66 6.49
N LEU A 111 -4.57 8.40 6.81
CA LEU A 111 -4.90 7.31 7.73
C LEU A 111 -5.02 6.02 6.94
N VAL A 112 -4.42 4.95 7.46
CA VAL A 112 -4.43 3.65 6.79
C VAL A 112 -4.75 2.53 7.78
N ALA A 113 -5.34 1.44 7.27
CA ALA A 113 -5.58 0.23 8.05
C ALA A 113 -5.69 -0.96 7.11
N PHE A 114 -5.12 -2.09 7.52
CA PHE A 114 -5.12 -3.29 6.69
C PHE A 114 -6.17 -4.30 7.15
N VAL A 115 -6.80 -4.93 6.15
CA VAL A 115 -7.73 -6.05 6.33
C VAL A 115 -6.99 -7.34 5.99
N HIS A 116 -7.15 -8.36 6.83
CA HIS A 116 -6.45 -9.63 6.63
C HIS A 116 -6.90 -10.31 5.34
N PRO A 117 -5.98 -10.89 4.56
CA PRO A 117 -6.32 -11.55 3.30
C PRO A 117 -7.36 -12.65 3.43
N SER A 118 -7.44 -13.33 4.57
CA SER A 118 -8.43 -14.39 4.78
C SER A 118 -9.87 -13.90 4.65
N SER A 119 -10.12 -12.62 4.90
CA SER A 119 -11.46 -12.02 4.76
C SER A 119 -11.68 -11.34 3.41
N ALA A 120 -10.64 -11.18 2.61
CA ALA A 120 -10.69 -10.46 1.34
C ALA A 120 -10.24 -11.32 0.16
N ASN A 121 -10.59 -12.60 0.20
CA ASN A 121 -10.33 -13.57 -0.88
C ASN A 121 -8.85 -13.68 -1.26
N GLY A 122 -7.98 -13.64 -0.26
CA GLY A 122 -6.54 -13.78 -0.47
C GLY A 122 -5.83 -12.48 -0.82
N VAL A 123 -6.54 -11.35 -0.84
CA VAL A 123 -5.98 -10.05 -1.17
C VAL A 123 -5.67 -9.29 0.13
N LEU A 124 -4.45 -8.79 0.28
CA LEU A 124 -4.14 -7.84 1.35
C LEU A 124 -4.76 -6.50 0.95
N LEU A 125 -5.79 -6.09 1.67
CA LEU A 125 -6.51 -4.86 1.38
C LEU A 125 -6.12 -3.77 2.36
N GLU A 126 -5.79 -2.60 1.83
CA GLU A 126 -5.51 -1.40 2.62
C GLU A 126 -6.69 -0.44 2.47
N LEU A 127 -7.20 0.08 3.58
CA LEU A 127 -8.15 1.19 3.57
C LEU A 127 -7.36 2.47 3.77
N VAL A 128 -7.69 3.51 3.01
CA VAL A 128 -6.99 4.79 3.06
C VAL A 128 -8.01 5.92 3.17
N GLN A 129 -7.78 6.82 4.11
CA GLN A 129 -8.54 8.08 4.18
C GLN A 129 -7.55 9.22 4.01
N THR A 130 -7.75 10.00 2.96
CA THR A 130 -6.90 11.16 2.66
C THR A 130 -7.47 12.42 3.32
N PHE A 131 -6.59 13.38 3.57
CA PHE A 131 -6.97 14.70 4.08
C PHE A 131 -6.53 15.73 3.05
N GLU A 132 -7.48 16.46 2.54
CA GLU A 132 -7.24 17.51 1.55
C GLU A 132 -7.51 18.88 2.11
#